data_ca5a569eb54574c30f8732d7c8091b29
#
_entry.id   ca5a569eb54574c30f8732d7c8091b29
#
_cell.length_a   1.000
_cell.length_b   1.000
_cell.length_c   1.000
_cell.angle_alpha   90.00
_cell.angle_beta   90.00
_cell.angle_gamma   90.00
#
_symmetry.space_group_name_H-M   'P 1'
#
loop_
_entity.id
_entity.type
_entity.pdbx_description
1 polymer ?
#
loop_
_entity_poly.entity_id
_entity_poly.type
_entity_poly.pdbx_seq_one_letter_code
_entity_poly.pdbx_strand_id
1 'polypeptide(L)'
;MKPIDRSWLAAAVAAFGVVLFAALSLWEAHSFRRAITDMVESETRVTVVNADGSVFYDTEAATDSHAARGEVQQAFAVGQSVSLRHSETVGKDLLYCARRVGDRVVRLAVPYTGVLRSERLAAAGLLAALLLGSSVVIFVFLSTRRLTRRLDAQSRQLEIAVANEKFRREFTSNVTHELKSPLTAILGAVEMLGDGTTLSEDERRELFGIVRTESRRLGSLVQDVLALAQIEREQLQETHAFAALPLDDLIRTVVTQEEAKARARGVCLELVRNDAASVLGDATRLEEVLVNLIENALRYSGSDTIRIASTAADGRVTVAVTDFGIGIPAEHLPHLFERFYRINKSRSRALGGTGLGLAIVKHIVQLHGGNVSVTSDPGRETVFSFTLPLQSRTVES
;
A
#
# COMPACT_ATOMS: atom_id res chain seq x y z
N MET A 1 -5.03 -13.43 8.29
CA MET A 1 -4.89 -14.27 7.05
C MET A 1 -3.66 -15.14 7.18
N LYS A 2 -3.81 -16.47 7.06
CA LYS A 2 -2.65 -17.38 7.06
C LYS A 2 -1.79 -17.06 5.83
N PRO A 3 -0.44 -17.03 5.96
CA PRO A 3 0.42 -16.85 4.81
C PRO A 3 0.14 -17.98 3.82
N ILE A 4 -0.06 -17.61 2.54
CA ILE A 4 -0.23 -18.58 1.46
C ILE A 4 0.98 -19.50 1.50
N ASP A 5 0.71 -20.75 1.81
CA ASP A 5 1.72 -21.78 1.98
C ASP A 5 2.52 -21.91 0.67
N ARG A 6 3.76 -21.45 0.69
CA ARG A 6 4.67 -21.52 -0.47
C ARG A 6 5.07 -22.93 -0.85
N SER A 7 4.65 -23.93 -0.05
CA SER A 7 4.96 -25.35 -0.23
C SER A 7 4.36 -25.90 -1.55
N TRP A 8 3.17 -25.45 -1.97
CA TRP A 8 2.57 -25.90 -3.22
C TRP A 8 3.36 -25.43 -4.48
N LEU A 9 3.98 -24.23 -4.40
CA LEU A 9 4.80 -23.73 -5.50
C LEU A 9 6.09 -24.55 -5.64
N ALA A 10 6.73 -24.87 -4.52
CA ALA A 10 7.89 -25.76 -4.49
C ALA A 10 7.53 -27.16 -4.97
N ALA A 11 6.37 -27.69 -4.58
CA ALA A 11 5.87 -28.98 -5.05
C ALA A 11 5.58 -28.98 -6.56
N ALA A 12 4.99 -27.91 -7.11
CA ALA A 12 4.74 -27.78 -8.54
C ALA A 12 6.02 -27.69 -9.36
N VAL A 13 7.04 -26.97 -8.87
CA VAL A 13 8.37 -26.88 -9.52
C VAL A 13 9.09 -28.23 -9.46
N ALA A 14 9.01 -28.93 -8.34
CA ALA A 14 9.61 -30.28 -8.20
C ALA A 14 8.90 -31.30 -9.10
N ALA A 15 7.57 -31.30 -9.16
CA ALA A 15 6.79 -32.17 -10.03
C ALA A 15 7.12 -31.92 -11.51
N PHE A 16 7.23 -30.65 -11.91
CA PHE A 16 7.65 -30.28 -13.26
C PHE A 16 9.06 -30.77 -13.60
N GLY A 17 10.00 -30.65 -12.65
CA GLY A 17 11.35 -31.17 -12.78
C GLY A 17 11.39 -32.67 -12.99
N VAL A 18 10.59 -33.43 -12.25
CA VAL A 18 10.46 -34.90 -12.40
C VAL A 18 9.87 -35.29 -13.75
N VAL A 19 8.80 -34.58 -14.19
CA VAL A 19 8.18 -34.85 -15.50
C VAL A 19 9.15 -34.51 -16.64
N LEU A 20 9.89 -33.41 -16.53
CA LEU A 20 10.90 -32.99 -17.51
C LEU A 20 12.04 -34.02 -17.58
N PHE A 21 12.52 -34.50 -16.43
CA PHE A 21 13.58 -35.51 -16.37
C PHE A 21 13.10 -36.85 -16.96
N ALA A 22 11.88 -37.29 -16.64
CA ALA A 22 11.31 -38.48 -17.22
C ALA A 22 11.12 -38.37 -18.76
N ALA A 23 10.64 -37.23 -19.25
CA ALA A 23 10.48 -36.96 -20.66
C ALA A 23 11.82 -36.94 -21.39
N LEU A 24 12.88 -36.35 -20.78
CA LEU A 24 14.23 -36.37 -21.31
C LEU A 24 14.81 -37.77 -21.37
N SER A 25 14.65 -38.57 -20.34
CA SER A 25 15.14 -39.95 -20.29
C SER A 25 14.44 -40.85 -21.32
N LEU A 26 13.13 -40.71 -21.48
CA LEU A 26 12.35 -41.42 -22.50
C LEU A 26 12.74 -40.99 -23.92
N TRP A 27 12.96 -39.70 -24.11
CA TRP A 27 13.39 -39.14 -25.40
C TRP A 27 14.79 -39.60 -25.75
N GLU A 28 15.74 -39.59 -24.82
CA GLU A 28 17.10 -40.11 -24.98
C GLU A 28 17.12 -41.59 -25.39
N ALA A 29 16.31 -42.40 -24.67
CA ALA A 29 16.16 -43.84 -25.00
C ALA A 29 15.54 -44.05 -26.39
N HIS A 30 14.53 -43.22 -26.76
CA HIS A 30 13.86 -43.28 -28.06
C HIS A 30 14.78 -42.80 -29.20
N SER A 31 15.51 -41.71 -28.98
CA SER A 31 16.48 -41.16 -29.92
C SER A 31 17.64 -42.11 -30.17
N PHE A 32 18.13 -42.74 -29.08
CA PHE A 32 19.17 -43.78 -29.18
C PHE A 32 18.70 -45.00 -29.96
N ARG A 33 17.45 -45.48 -29.70
CA ARG A 33 16.86 -46.61 -30.43
C ARG A 33 16.66 -46.26 -31.91
N ARG A 34 16.17 -45.06 -32.26
CA ARG A 34 16.05 -44.59 -33.62
C ARG A 34 17.41 -44.46 -34.31
N ALA A 35 18.41 -43.88 -33.65
CA ALA A 35 19.75 -43.76 -34.21
C ALA A 35 20.34 -45.13 -34.53
N ILE A 36 20.11 -46.16 -33.68
CA ILE A 36 20.53 -47.53 -33.98
C ILE A 36 19.74 -48.10 -35.17
N THR A 37 18.43 -47.88 -35.24
CA THR A 37 17.60 -48.39 -36.35
C THR A 37 18.00 -47.71 -37.66
N ASP A 38 18.18 -46.38 -37.66
CA ASP A 38 18.66 -45.60 -38.80
C ASP A 38 20.10 -45.99 -39.23
N MET A 39 20.93 -46.39 -38.25
CA MET A 39 22.28 -46.91 -38.48
C MET A 39 22.26 -48.28 -39.18
N VAL A 40 21.26 -49.10 -38.86
CA VAL A 40 21.07 -50.44 -39.45
C VAL A 40 20.43 -50.36 -40.83
N GLU A 41 19.53 -49.39 -41.03
CA GLU A 41 18.81 -49.18 -42.31
C GLU A 41 19.57 -48.29 -43.32
N SER A 42 20.51 -47.43 -42.86
CA SER A 42 21.31 -46.58 -43.76
C SER A 42 22.63 -47.24 -44.13
N GLU A 43 23.05 -47.08 -45.37
CA GLU A 43 24.32 -47.35 -46.03
C GLU A 43 25.54 -47.67 -45.09
N THR A 44 25.37 -48.49 -44.06
CA THR A 44 26.42 -48.88 -43.15
C THR A 44 27.26 -49.97 -43.84
N ARG A 45 28.44 -49.61 -44.24
CA ARG A 45 29.35 -50.57 -44.82
C ARG A 45 29.98 -51.39 -43.70
N VAL A 46 29.84 -52.68 -43.83
CA VAL A 46 30.45 -53.68 -42.93
C VAL A 46 31.57 -54.40 -43.70
N THR A 47 32.76 -54.36 -43.10
CA THR A 47 33.93 -55.05 -43.66
C THR A 47 34.46 -55.98 -42.56
N VAL A 48 34.73 -57.24 -42.89
CA VAL A 48 35.41 -58.19 -42.02
C VAL A 48 36.81 -58.48 -42.63
N VAL A 49 37.84 -58.23 -41.83
CA VAL A 49 39.21 -58.29 -42.22
C VAL A 49 39.97 -59.43 -41.47
N ASN A 50 40.64 -60.29 -42.15
CA ASN A 50 41.47 -61.32 -41.56
C ASN A 50 42.79 -60.79 -40.99
N ALA A 51 43.50 -61.57 -40.18
CA ALA A 51 44.79 -61.18 -39.56
C ALA A 51 45.88 -60.81 -40.53
N ASP A 52 45.82 -61.32 -41.74
CA ASP A 52 46.75 -61.00 -42.83
C ASP A 52 46.36 -59.71 -43.59
N GLY A 53 45.28 -59.05 -43.21
CA GLY A 53 44.73 -57.83 -43.82
C GLY A 53 43.89 -58.07 -45.08
N SER A 54 43.64 -59.30 -45.45
CA SER A 54 42.73 -59.65 -46.55
C SER A 54 41.27 -59.44 -46.14
N VAL A 55 40.44 -59.02 -47.08
CA VAL A 55 39.00 -58.85 -46.82
C VAL A 55 38.28 -60.16 -46.87
N PHE A 56 37.67 -60.60 -45.77
CA PHE A 56 36.84 -61.80 -45.71
C PHE A 56 35.43 -61.55 -46.20
N TYR A 57 34.91 -60.42 -45.87
CA TYR A 57 33.54 -59.99 -46.23
C TYR A 57 33.48 -58.47 -46.30
N ASP A 58 32.75 -57.93 -47.29
CA ASP A 58 32.46 -56.52 -47.45
C ASP A 58 31.05 -56.37 -48.08
N THR A 59 30.23 -55.50 -47.55
CA THR A 59 28.89 -55.25 -48.08
C THR A 59 28.85 -54.62 -49.44
N GLU A 60 29.95 -53.98 -49.90
CA GLU A 60 30.07 -53.34 -51.21
C GLU A 60 31.04 -54.16 -52.17
N ALA A 61 31.32 -55.41 -51.83
CA ALA A 61 32.14 -56.31 -52.63
C ALA A 61 33.55 -55.78 -53.00
N ALA A 62 34.12 -54.89 -52.13
CA ALA A 62 35.46 -54.40 -52.34
C ALA A 62 36.49 -55.47 -52.01
N THR A 63 37.44 -55.72 -52.99
CA THR A 63 38.49 -56.71 -52.87
C THR A 63 39.82 -56.11 -52.40
N ASP A 64 39.93 -54.81 -52.19
CA ASP A 64 41.14 -54.15 -51.79
C ASP A 64 41.57 -54.49 -50.36
N SER A 65 42.92 -54.75 -50.22
CA SER A 65 43.46 -55.02 -48.88
C SER A 65 43.25 -53.83 -47.91
N HIS A 66 42.72 -54.13 -46.71
CA HIS A 66 42.52 -53.15 -45.62
C HIS A 66 43.65 -53.18 -44.57
N ALA A 67 44.76 -53.94 -44.87
CA ALA A 67 45.89 -54.11 -43.95
C ALA A 67 46.54 -52.77 -43.52
N ALA A 68 46.58 -51.79 -44.43
CA ALA A 68 47.21 -50.47 -44.18
C ALA A 68 46.25 -49.47 -43.51
N ARG A 69 45.02 -49.84 -43.22
CA ARG A 69 44.03 -48.94 -42.59
C ARG A 69 44.31 -48.80 -41.08
N GLY A 70 44.57 -47.57 -40.60
CA GLY A 70 44.98 -47.32 -39.21
C GLY A 70 44.02 -47.85 -38.21
N GLU A 71 42.69 -47.74 -38.46
CA GLU A 71 41.64 -48.24 -37.57
C GLU A 71 41.65 -49.77 -37.46
N VAL A 72 42.00 -50.47 -38.52
CA VAL A 72 42.10 -51.95 -38.52
C VAL A 72 43.36 -52.40 -37.79
N GLN A 73 44.49 -51.78 -38.02
CA GLN A 73 45.78 -52.08 -37.34
C GLN A 73 45.63 -51.85 -35.83
N GLN A 74 45.00 -50.69 -35.45
CA GLN A 74 44.79 -50.38 -34.05
C GLN A 74 43.77 -51.33 -33.36
N ALA A 75 42.74 -51.79 -34.06
CA ALA A 75 41.81 -52.80 -33.54
C ALA A 75 42.46 -54.15 -33.33
N PHE A 76 43.44 -54.57 -34.21
CA PHE A 76 44.23 -55.76 -33.96
C PHE A 76 45.14 -55.62 -32.75
N ALA A 77 45.71 -54.43 -32.50
CA ALA A 77 46.66 -54.19 -31.40
C ALA A 77 45.93 -54.02 -30.07
N VAL A 78 44.87 -53.25 -30.01
CA VAL A 78 44.21 -52.78 -28.75
C VAL A 78 42.80 -53.35 -28.56
N GLY A 79 42.33 -54.14 -29.56
CA GLY A 79 41.02 -54.79 -29.50
C GLY A 79 39.87 -53.97 -30.12
N GLN A 80 39.95 -52.64 -30.14
CA GLN A 80 38.99 -51.77 -30.78
C GLN A 80 39.61 -50.45 -31.20
N SER A 81 39.01 -49.79 -32.20
CA SER A 81 39.41 -48.48 -32.66
C SER A 81 38.26 -47.70 -33.25
N VAL A 82 38.30 -46.37 -33.12
CA VAL A 82 37.35 -45.43 -33.74
C VAL A 82 38.16 -44.35 -34.47
N SER A 83 37.81 -44.07 -35.69
CA SER A 83 38.51 -43.08 -36.53
C SER A 83 37.53 -42.31 -37.41
N LEU A 84 37.63 -40.99 -37.41
CA LEU A 84 36.83 -40.11 -38.27
C LEU A 84 37.71 -39.73 -39.46
N ARG A 85 37.28 -40.01 -40.68
CA ARG A 85 38.06 -39.74 -41.89
C ARG A 85 37.13 -39.44 -43.06
N HIS A 86 37.63 -38.55 -43.95
CA HIS A 86 36.94 -38.30 -45.21
C HIS A 86 37.17 -39.54 -46.14
N SER A 87 36.07 -40.02 -46.70
CA SER A 87 36.13 -41.12 -47.69
C SER A 87 36.09 -40.50 -49.07
N GLU A 88 37.20 -40.59 -49.78
CA GLU A 88 37.33 -40.13 -51.19
C GLU A 88 36.38 -40.91 -52.12
N THR A 89 36.07 -42.15 -51.80
CA THR A 89 35.19 -43.02 -52.61
C THR A 89 33.71 -42.59 -52.51
N VAL A 90 33.27 -42.10 -51.33
CA VAL A 90 31.85 -41.73 -51.05
C VAL A 90 31.71 -40.22 -51.01
N GLY A 91 32.82 -39.43 -50.96
CA GLY A 91 32.79 -37.97 -50.88
C GLY A 91 32.15 -37.43 -49.54
N LYS A 92 32.17 -38.23 -48.47
CA LYS A 92 31.59 -37.89 -47.16
C LYS A 92 32.56 -38.24 -46.04
N ASP A 93 32.43 -37.55 -44.93
CA ASP A 93 33.11 -37.92 -43.69
C ASP A 93 32.41 -39.14 -43.08
N LEU A 94 33.19 -40.19 -42.85
CA LEU A 94 32.73 -41.45 -42.30
C LEU A 94 33.36 -41.68 -40.91
N LEU A 95 32.55 -42.12 -39.96
CA LEU A 95 33.03 -42.66 -38.70
C LEU A 95 33.31 -44.17 -38.89
N TYR A 96 34.53 -44.52 -38.72
CA TYR A 96 34.97 -45.90 -38.79
C TYR A 96 35.15 -46.47 -37.40
N CYS A 97 34.38 -47.51 -37.09
CA CYS A 97 34.50 -48.27 -35.84
C CYS A 97 35.04 -49.68 -36.18
N ALA A 98 36.13 -50.04 -35.58
CA ALA A 98 36.74 -51.37 -35.81
C ALA A 98 36.87 -52.11 -34.47
N ARG A 99 36.47 -53.37 -34.42
CA ARG A 99 36.59 -54.23 -33.23
C ARG A 99 37.11 -55.61 -33.61
N ARG A 100 38.06 -56.08 -32.81
CA ARG A 100 38.59 -57.41 -32.94
C ARG A 100 37.66 -58.46 -32.39
N VAL A 101 37.33 -59.46 -33.16
CA VAL A 101 36.47 -60.62 -32.77
C VAL A 101 37.23 -61.88 -33.15
N GLY A 102 37.87 -62.54 -32.19
CA GLY A 102 38.76 -63.67 -32.42
C GLY A 102 40.03 -63.31 -33.13
N ASP A 103 40.25 -63.90 -34.29
CA ASP A 103 41.40 -63.67 -35.24
C ASP A 103 41.11 -62.64 -36.31
N ARG A 104 39.88 -62.05 -36.32
CA ARG A 104 39.36 -61.10 -37.31
C ARG A 104 39.04 -59.76 -36.72
N VAL A 105 38.98 -58.74 -37.57
CA VAL A 105 38.43 -57.40 -37.18
C VAL A 105 37.19 -57.14 -37.98
N VAL A 106 36.15 -56.81 -37.32
CA VAL A 106 34.90 -56.28 -37.89
C VAL A 106 34.99 -54.77 -37.90
N ARG A 107 34.83 -54.14 -39.02
CA ARG A 107 34.91 -52.70 -39.28
C ARG A 107 33.53 -52.24 -39.77
N LEU A 108 33.03 -51.21 -39.18
CA LEU A 108 31.79 -50.51 -39.55
C LEU A 108 32.17 -49.11 -40.05
N ALA A 109 31.56 -48.68 -41.16
CA ALA A 109 31.73 -47.31 -41.67
C ALA A 109 30.32 -46.64 -41.72
N VAL A 110 30.15 -45.57 -40.98
CA VAL A 110 28.88 -44.88 -40.85
C VAL A 110 29.03 -43.41 -41.26
N PRO A 111 28.12 -42.83 -42.07
CA PRO A 111 28.16 -41.40 -42.38
C PRO A 111 28.07 -40.51 -41.13
N TYR A 112 29.09 -39.67 -40.91
CA TYR A 112 29.17 -38.81 -39.73
C TYR A 112 28.05 -37.73 -39.64
N THR A 113 27.50 -37.34 -40.80
CA THR A 113 26.41 -36.35 -40.88
C THR A 113 25.14 -36.78 -40.16
N GLY A 114 24.85 -38.06 -40.02
CA GLY A 114 23.69 -38.59 -39.29
C GLY A 114 23.78 -38.36 -37.78
N VAL A 115 25.00 -38.51 -37.24
CA VAL A 115 25.23 -38.34 -35.79
C VAL A 115 25.07 -36.88 -35.37
N LEU A 116 25.63 -35.94 -36.13
CA LEU A 116 25.52 -34.49 -35.84
C LEU A 116 24.09 -33.96 -35.98
N ARG A 117 23.28 -34.53 -36.86
CA ARG A 117 21.89 -34.12 -37.05
C ARG A 117 21.00 -34.52 -35.86
N SER A 118 21.23 -35.72 -35.32
CA SER A 118 20.48 -36.19 -34.13
C SER A 118 20.84 -35.38 -32.89
N GLU A 119 22.10 -35.02 -32.66
CA GLU A 119 22.52 -34.19 -31.54
C GLU A 119 21.94 -32.77 -31.61
N ARG A 120 21.90 -32.14 -32.81
CA ARG A 120 21.29 -30.82 -32.99
C ARG A 120 19.78 -30.81 -32.73
N LEU A 121 19.06 -31.84 -33.19
CA LEU A 121 17.63 -31.99 -32.90
C LEU A 121 17.39 -32.21 -31.41
N ALA A 122 18.26 -32.95 -30.73
CA ALA A 122 18.26 -33.17 -29.32
C ALA A 122 18.39 -31.88 -28.53
N ALA A 123 19.41 -31.09 -28.84
CA ALA A 123 19.67 -29.81 -28.20
C ALA A 123 18.53 -28.80 -28.43
N ALA A 124 17.95 -28.76 -29.63
CA ALA A 124 16.81 -27.91 -29.96
C ALA A 124 15.56 -28.29 -29.15
N GLY A 125 15.27 -29.58 -28.98
CA GLY A 125 14.19 -30.08 -28.17
C GLY A 125 14.32 -29.71 -26.68
N LEU A 126 15.54 -29.85 -26.15
CA LEU A 126 15.85 -29.48 -24.77
C LEU A 126 15.68 -27.96 -24.53
N LEU A 127 16.18 -27.15 -25.47
CA LEU A 127 16.04 -25.70 -25.40
C LEU A 127 14.56 -25.29 -25.44
N ALA A 128 13.75 -25.88 -26.31
CA ALA A 128 12.32 -25.63 -26.41
C ALA A 128 11.58 -25.99 -25.09
N ALA A 129 11.91 -27.13 -24.48
CA ALA A 129 11.33 -27.55 -23.20
C ALA A 129 11.70 -26.61 -22.06
N LEU A 130 12.95 -26.12 -22.00
CA LEU A 130 13.38 -25.13 -21.01
C LEU A 130 12.68 -23.79 -21.19
N LEU A 131 12.50 -23.31 -22.42
CA LEU A 131 11.77 -22.08 -22.71
C LEU A 131 10.29 -22.18 -22.33
N LEU A 132 9.64 -23.28 -22.65
CA LEU A 132 8.26 -23.55 -22.26
C LEU A 132 8.12 -23.60 -20.73
N GLY A 133 8.98 -24.33 -20.04
CA GLY A 133 8.98 -24.43 -18.58
C GLY A 133 9.18 -23.08 -17.91
N SER A 134 10.15 -22.29 -18.38
CA SER A 134 10.39 -20.95 -17.84
C SER A 134 9.20 -19.99 -18.06
N SER A 135 8.55 -20.08 -19.23
CA SER A 135 7.38 -19.25 -19.53
C SER A 135 6.19 -19.55 -18.60
N VAL A 136 5.95 -20.83 -18.28
CA VAL A 136 4.91 -21.25 -17.32
C VAL A 136 5.24 -20.72 -15.93
N VAL A 137 6.47 -20.86 -15.46
CA VAL A 137 6.90 -20.36 -14.14
C VAL A 137 6.71 -18.84 -14.05
N ILE A 138 7.13 -18.11 -15.07
CA ILE A 138 6.97 -16.64 -15.13
C ILE A 138 5.50 -16.27 -15.14
N PHE A 139 4.67 -16.96 -15.94
CA PHE A 139 3.23 -16.71 -15.99
C PHE A 139 2.55 -16.94 -14.62
N VAL A 140 2.84 -18.05 -13.96
CA VAL A 140 2.32 -18.35 -12.61
C VAL A 140 2.78 -17.29 -11.61
N PHE A 141 4.06 -16.93 -11.64
CA PHE A 141 4.61 -15.89 -10.76
C PHE A 141 3.95 -14.51 -10.95
N LEU A 142 3.77 -14.09 -12.20
CA LEU A 142 3.11 -12.82 -12.51
C LEU A 142 1.62 -12.84 -12.14
N SER A 143 0.95 -13.97 -12.37
CA SER A 143 -0.47 -14.15 -12.05
C SER A 143 -0.71 -14.14 -10.54
N THR A 144 0.11 -14.84 -9.77
CA THR A 144 0.04 -14.84 -8.30
C THR A 144 0.34 -13.45 -7.72
N ARG A 145 1.35 -12.74 -8.24
CA ARG A 145 1.62 -11.35 -7.83
C ARG A 145 0.46 -10.39 -8.14
N ARG A 146 -0.22 -10.55 -9.29
CA ARG A 146 -1.40 -9.74 -9.62
C ARG A 146 -2.57 -10.04 -8.70
N LEU A 147 -2.79 -11.32 -8.38
CA LEU A 147 -3.87 -11.74 -7.48
C LEU A 147 -3.65 -11.24 -6.05
N THR A 148 -2.44 -11.39 -5.50
CA THR A 148 -2.12 -10.88 -4.16
C THR A 148 -2.30 -9.36 -4.07
N ARG A 149 -1.84 -8.60 -5.06
CA ARG A 149 -2.04 -7.14 -5.08
C ARG A 149 -3.53 -6.74 -5.12
N ARG A 150 -4.35 -7.48 -5.86
CA ARG A 150 -5.81 -7.24 -5.90
C ARG A 150 -6.47 -7.54 -4.55
N LEU A 151 -6.11 -8.66 -3.93
CA LEU A 151 -6.62 -9.03 -2.61
C LEU A 151 -6.21 -8.02 -1.54
N ASP A 152 -4.96 -7.56 -1.54
CA ASP A 152 -4.49 -6.53 -0.62
C ASP A 152 -5.21 -5.19 -0.81
N ALA A 153 -5.48 -4.80 -2.06
CA ALA A 153 -6.25 -3.60 -2.37
C ALA A 153 -7.71 -3.72 -1.90
N GLN A 154 -8.36 -4.87 -2.13
CA GLN A 154 -9.73 -5.12 -1.66
C GLN A 154 -9.81 -5.17 -0.13
N SER A 155 -8.85 -5.82 0.55
CA SER A 155 -8.84 -5.86 2.01
C SER A 155 -8.68 -4.47 2.63
N ARG A 156 -7.82 -3.62 2.06
CA ARG A 156 -7.70 -2.21 2.50
C ARG A 156 -8.99 -1.42 2.28
N GLN A 157 -9.64 -1.59 1.13
CA GLN A 157 -10.94 -0.94 0.87
C GLN A 157 -12.00 -1.40 1.87
N LEU A 158 -12.04 -2.69 2.19
CA LEU A 158 -12.97 -3.23 3.17
C LEU A 158 -12.68 -2.70 4.58
N GLU A 159 -11.42 -2.65 4.99
CA GLU A 159 -11.01 -2.07 6.28
C GLU A 159 -11.44 -0.61 6.40
N ILE A 160 -11.23 0.19 5.35
CA ILE A 160 -11.67 1.60 5.30
C ILE A 160 -13.21 1.68 5.37
N ALA A 161 -13.92 0.84 4.63
CA ALA A 161 -15.39 0.84 4.64
C ALA A 161 -15.96 0.44 6.00
N VAL A 162 -15.39 -0.58 6.66
CA VAL A 162 -15.78 -1.01 8.01
C VAL A 162 -15.48 0.08 9.04
N ALA A 163 -14.32 0.72 8.95
CA ALA A 163 -13.95 1.83 9.83
C ALA A 163 -14.92 3.03 9.66
N ASN A 164 -15.27 3.38 8.42
CA ASN A 164 -16.22 4.43 8.12
C ASN A 164 -17.64 4.11 8.63
N GLU A 165 -18.10 2.86 8.47
CA GLU A 165 -19.43 2.45 8.96
C GLU A 165 -19.49 2.44 10.50
N LYS A 166 -18.45 1.94 11.18
CA LYS A 166 -18.33 2.02 12.63
C LYS A 166 -18.37 3.47 13.10
N PHE A 167 -17.59 4.30 12.46
CA PHE A 167 -17.52 5.73 12.73
C PHE A 167 -18.89 6.42 12.56
N ARG A 168 -19.61 6.14 11.47
CA ARG A 168 -20.96 6.67 11.23
C ARG A 168 -21.96 6.25 12.28
N ARG A 169 -21.90 5.00 12.75
CA ARG A 169 -22.77 4.50 13.83
C ARG A 169 -22.49 5.18 15.15
N GLU A 170 -21.23 5.31 15.53
CA GLU A 170 -20.80 5.99 16.75
C GLU A 170 -21.20 7.47 16.73
N PHE A 171 -21.01 8.15 15.59
CA PHE A 171 -21.44 9.52 15.39
C PHE A 171 -22.95 9.67 15.60
N THR A 172 -23.77 8.87 14.91
CA THR A 172 -25.23 8.91 15.02
C THR A 172 -25.70 8.64 16.46
N SER A 173 -25.08 7.65 17.12
CA SER A 173 -25.39 7.34 18.53
C SER A 173 -25.06 8.51 19.45
N ASN A 174 -23.88 9.11 19.31
CA ASN A 174 -23.44 10.22 20.13
C ASN A 174 -24.29 11.47 19.92
N VAL A 175 -24.64 11.81 18.66
CA VAL A 175 -25.58 12.90 18.35
C VAL A 175 -26.92 12.68 19.05
N THR A 176 -27.48 11.48 18.91
CA THR A 176 -28.77 11.14 19.52
C THR A 176 -28.72 11.30 21.05
N HIS A 177 -27.68 10.83 21.70
CA HIS A 177 -27.51 10.97 23.15
C HIS A 177 -27.33 12.41 23.58
N GLU A 178 -26.52 13.21 22.86
CA GLU A 178 -26.27 14.61 23.20
C GLU A 178 -27.49 15.53 22.90
N LEU A 179 -28.39 15.14 21.96
CA LEU A 179 -29.67 15.80 21.72
C LEU A 179 -30.73 15.42 22.77
N LYS A 180 -30.78 14.14 23.17
CA LYS A 180 -31.81 13.66 24.13
C LYS A 180 -31.69 14.32 25.49
N SER A 181 -30.50 14.52 26.02
CA SER A 181 -30.27 15.09 27.36
C SER A 181 -30.86 16.50 27.52
N PRO A 182 -30.51 17.52 26.70
CA PRO A 182 -31.09 18.85 26.81
C PRO A 182 -32.59 18.85 26.55
N LEU A 183 -33.07 18.04 25.59
CA LEU A 183 -34.50 17.94 25.30
C LEU A 183 -35.30 17.43 26.53
N THR A 184 -34.80 16.41 27.21
CA THR A 184 -35.43 15.89 28.43
C THR A 184 -35.44 16.94 29.54
N ALA A 185 -34.35 17.71 29.71
CA ALA A 185 -34.30 18.79 30.71
C ALA A 185 -35.29 19.92 30.39
N ILE A 186 -35.42 20.32 29.12
CA ILE A 186 -36.41 21.32 28.68
C ILE A 186 -37.81 20.83 28.93
N LEU A 187 -38.15 19.59 28.52
CA LEU A 187 -39.48 19.01 28.70
C LEU A 187 -39.85 18.94 30.19
N GLY A 188 -38.96 18.43 31.04
CA GLY A 188 -39.20 18.35 32.48
C GLY A 188 -39.41 19.73 33.13
N ALA A 189 -38.63 20.74 32.73
CA ALA A 189 -38.81 22.11 33.22
C ALA A 189 -40.14 22.72 32.76
N VAL A 190 -40.56 22.46 31.50
CA VAL A 190 -41.83 22.92 30.95
C VAL A 190 -43.02 22.21 31.62
N GLU A 191 -42.92 20.91 31.86
CA GLU A 191 -43.97 20.15 32.60
C GLU A 191 -44.15 20.71 34.01
N MET A 192 -43.05 20.94 34.74
CA MET A 192 -43.13 21.56 36.09
C MET A 192 -43.72 22.96 36.06
N LEU A 193 -43.46 23.77 35.03
CA LEU A 193 -44.05 25.10 34.85
C LEU A 193 -45.55 25.04 34.52
N GLY A 194 -46.03 23.95 33.90
CA GLY A 194 -47.40 23.76 33.42
C GLY A 194 -48.33 23.00 34.38
N ASP A 195 -47.79 22.32 35.39
CA ASP A 195 -48.52 21.34 36.23
C ASP A 195 -49.39 21.99 37.32
N GLY A 196 -49.64 23.30 37.26
CA GLY A 196 -50.52 23.98 38.19
C GLY A 196 -50.06 24.04 39.65
N THR A 197 -48.86 23.54 39.96
CA THR A 197 -48.22 23.66 41.28
C THR A 197 -47.85 25.10 41.59
N THR A 198 -48.07 25.52 42.83
CA THR A 198 -47.71 26.88 43.26
C THR A 198 -46.20 26.99 43.39
N LEU A 199 -45.54 27.34 42.28
CA LEU A 199 -44.10 27.62 42.26
C LEU A 199 -43.81 29.02 42.79
N SER A 200 -42.79 29.17 43.61
CA SER A 200 -42.24 30.46 43.98
C SER A 200 -41.64 31.17 42.72
N GLU A 201 -41.54 32.50 42.81
CA GLU A 201 -40.94 33.29 41.72
C GLU A 201 -39.44 32.88 41.44
N ASP A 202 -38.73 32.42 42.47
CA ASP A 202 -37.33 31.95 42.31
C ASP A 202 -37.27 30.59 41.61
N GLU A 203 -38.10 29.63 41.96
CA GLU A 203 -38.25 28.35 41.30
C GLU A 203 -38.65 28.52 39.83
N ARG A 204 -39.60 29.41 39.57
CA ARG A 204 -40.02 29.74 38.20
C ARG A 204 -38.88 30.34 37.39
N ARG A 205 -38.08 31.24 37.96
CA ARG A 205 -36.90 31.84 37.33
C ARG A 205 -35.83 30.81 37.04
N GLU A 206 -35.61 29.87 37.96
CA GLU A 206 -34.68 28.76 37.77
C GLU A 206 -35.08 27.85 36.60
N LEU A 207 -36.36 27.42 36.54
CA LEU A 207 -36.88 26.58 35.45
C LEU A 207 -36.78 27.28 34.09
N PHE A 208 -37.15 28.58 34.02
CA PHE A 208 -36.89 29.34 32.77
C PHE A 208 -35.43 29.47 32.42
N GLY A 209 -34.55 29.55 33.44
CA GLY A 209 -33.09 29.52 33.26
C GLY A 209 -32.62 28.23 32.61
N ILE A 210 -33.11 27.08 33.05
CA ILE A 210 -32.85 25.76 32.49
C ILE A 210 -33.31 25.70 31.04
N VAL A 211 -34.56 26.04 30.75
CA VAL A 211 -35.10 26.04 29.38
C VAL A 211 -34.25 26.88 28.45
N ARG A 212 -33.91 28.11 28.87
CA ARG A 212 -33.09 29.02 28.07
C ARG A 212 -31.69 28.46 27.80
N THR A 213 -31.04 27.91 28.82
CA THR A 213 -29.66 27.38 28.72
C THR A 213 -29.61 26.16 27.84
N GLU A 214 -30.50 25.20 28.06
CA GLU A 214 -30.52 23.95 27.30
C GLU A 214 -31.02 24.17 25.86
N SER A 215 -31.93 25.14 25.60
CA SER A 215 -32.32 25.51 24.24
C SER A 215 -31.16 26.11 23.44
N ARG A 216 -30.36 27.00 24.07
CA ARG A 216 -29.17 27.57 23.42
C ARG A 216 -28.14 26.48 23.13
N ARG A 217 -27.91 25.57 24.08
CA ARG A 217 -27.00 24.43 23.91
C ARG A 217 -27.44 23.52 22.77
N LEU A 218 -28.74 23.21 22.67
CA LEU A 218 -29.33 22.41 21.61
C LEU A 218 -29.10 23.08 20.23
N GLY A 219 -29.34 24.41 20.17
CA GLY A 219 -29.09 25.19 18.96
C GLY A 219 -27.63 25.12 18.52
N SER A 220 -26.69 25.34 19.45
CA SER A 220 -25.25 25.19 19.12
C SER A 220 -24.88 23.78 18.65
N LEU A 221 -25.41 22.74 19.29
CA LEU A 221 -25.14 21.35 18.91
C LEU A 221 -25.65 21.05 17.48
N VAL A 222 -26.84 21.53 17.13
CA VAL A 222 -27.38 21.36 15.75
C VAL A 222 -26.52 22.09 14.75
N GLN A 223 -26.07 23.32 15.03
CA GLN A 223 -25.18 24.07 14.15
C GLN A 223 -23.84 23.37 13.96
N ASP A 224 -23.21 22.86 15.02
CA ASP A 224 -21.95 22.13 14.97
C ASP A 224 -22.08 20.85 14.14
N VAL A 225 -23.18 20.10 14.27
CA VAL A 225 -23.46 18.89 13.51
C VAL A 225 -23.62 19.21 12.01
N LEU A 226 -24.36 20.29 11.69
CA LEU A 226 -24.55 20.73 10.31
C LEU A 226 -23.25 21.22 9.70
N ALA A 227 -22.45 22.02 10.42
CA ALA A 227 -21.14 22.49 9.98
C ALA A 227 -20.21 21.32 9.69
N LEU A 228 -20.13 20.34 10.58
CA LEU A 228 -19.31 19.16 10.40
C LEU A 228 -19.74 18.32 9.20
N ALA A 229 -21.06 18.08 9.03
CA ALA A 229 -21.58 17.35 7.87
C ALA A 229 -21.31 18.07 6.55
N GLN A 230 -21.30 19.40 6.53
CA GLN A 230 -20.98 20.21 5.36
C GLN A 230 -19.47 20.11 5.04
N ILE A 231 -18.58 20.25 6.02
CA ILE A 231 -17.14 20.14 5.85
C ILE A 231 -16.76 18.74 5.34
N GLU A 232 -17.38 17.69 5.86
CA GLU A 232 -17.14 16.32 5.38
C GLU A 232 -17.56 16.12 3.92
N ARG A 233 -18.64 16.74 3.51
CA ARG A 233 -19.07 16.73 2.10
C ARG A 233 -18.09 17.51 1.20
N GLU A 234 -17.61 18.65 1.67
CA GLU A 234 -16.62 19.46 1.00
C GLU A 234 -15.30 18.68 0.83
N GLN A 235 -14.82 17.98 1.86
CA GLN A 235 -13.60 17.14 1.78
C GLN A 235 -13.65 16.04 0.70
N LEU A 236 -14.85 15.61 0.28
CA LEU A 236 -15.04 14.63 -0.80
C LEU A 236 -15.01 15.27 -2.20
N GLN A 237 -15.03 16.60 -2.28
CA GLN A 237 -14.95 17.32 -3.56
C GLN A 237 -13.49 17.61 -3.89
N GLU A 238 -13.07 17.29 -5.12
CA GLU A 238 -11.68 17.49 -5.56
C GLU A 238 -11.32 18.95 -5.82
N THR A 239 -12.31 19.86 -5.91
CA THR A 239 -12.12 21.28 -6.22
C THR A 239 -12.75 22.16 -5.16
N HIS A 240 -11.90 22.86 -4.40
CA HIS A 240 -12.32 23.94 -3.51
C HIS A 240 -11.97 25.30 -4.14
N ALA A 241 -12.95 26.19 -4.22
CA ALA A 241 -12.74 27.55 -4.69
C ALA A 241 -12.11 28.41 -3.57
N PHE A 242 -10.87 28.10 -3.17
CA PHE A 242 -10.14 28.91 -2.20
C PHE A 242 -9.62 30.18 -2.84
N ALA A 243 -9.73 31.30 -2.11
CA ALA A 243 -9.17 32.59 -2.50
C ALA A 243 -7.88 32.90 -1.72
N ALA A 244 -7.06 33.77 -2.28
CA ALA A 244 -5.94 34.34 -1.54
C ALA A 244 -6.46 35.18 -0.37
N LEU A 245 -6.04 34.85 0.84
CA LEU A 245 -6.52 35.47 2.08
C LEU A 245 -5.32 36.00 2.89
N PRO A 246 -5.27 37.30 3.23
CA PRO A 246 -4.34 37.84 4.21
C PRO A 246 -4.75 37.35 5.62
N LEU A 247 -4.01 36.35 6.11
CA LEU A 247 -4.35 35.69 7.39
C LEU A 247 -4.11 36.61 8.59
N ASP A 248 -3.13 37.48 8.52
CA ASP A 248 -2.82 38.48 9.56
C ASP A 248 -3.97 39.49 9.76
N ASP A 249 -4.66 39.89 8.69
CA ASP A 249 -5.84 40.76 8.80
C ASP A 249 -7.04 40.00 9.39
N LEU A 250 -7.25 38.75 8.99
CA LEU A 250 -8.29 37.90 9.56
C LEU A 250 -8.08 37.70 11.08
N ILE A 251 -6.86 37.35 11.50
CA ILE A 251 -6.53 37.17 12.92
C ILE A 251 -6.83 38.47 13.71
N ARG A 252 -6.40 39.61 13.19
CA ARG A 252 -6.66 40.91 13.83
C ARG A 252 -8.16 41.20 13.97
N THR A 253 -8.93 40.92 12.94
CA THR A 253 -10.39 41.10 12.93
C THR A 253 -11.04 40.25 13.97
N VAL A 254 -10.73 38.94 14.01
CA VAL A 254 -11.31 37.99 14.99
C VAL A 254 -10.93 38.35 16.42
N VAL A 255 -9.66 38.69 16.68
CA VAL A 255 -9.22 39.11 18.03
C VAL A 255 -10.02 40.34 18.49
N THR A 256 -10.22 41.34 17.62
CA THR A 256 -11.02 42.55 17.94
C THR A 256 -12.48 42.22 18.23
N GLN A 257 -13.08 41.31 17.46
CA GLN A 257 -14.48 40.88 17.68
C GLN A 257 -14.65 40.11 19.01
N GLU A 258 -13.71 39.24 19.36
CA GLU A 258 -13.77 38.42 20.58
C GLU A 258 -13.34 39.19 21.84
N GLU A 259 -12.68 40.35 21.73
CA GLU A 259 -12.20 41.15 22.83
C GLU A 259 -13.33 41.59 23.79
N ALA A 260 -14.48 41.96 23.26
CA ALA A 260 -15.61 42.33 24.08
C ALA A 260 -16.15 41.18 24.94
N LYS A 261 -16.19 39.96 24.39
CA LYS A 261 -16.59 38.75 25.10
C LYS A 261 -15.56 38.37 26.17
N ALA A 262 -14.26 38.49 25.85
CA ALA A 262 -13.18 38.22 26.78
C ALA A 262 -13.22 39.20 27.97
N ARG A 263 -13.32 40.46 27.71
CA ARG A 263 -13.45 41.52 28.77
C ARG A 263 -14.65 41.31 29.67
N ALA A 264 -15.82 40.92 29.12
CA ALA A 264 -16.99 40.58 29.89
C ALA A 264 -16.78 39.41 30.88
N ARG A 265 -15.76 38.57 30.62
CA ARG A 265 -15.33 37.47 31.50
C ARG A 265 -14.09 37.78 32.33
N GLY A 266 -13.59 39.03 32.27
CA GLY A 266 -12.39 39.46 33.00
C GLY A 266 -11.07 38.90 32.39
N VAL A 267 -11.10 38.49 31.12
CA VAL A 267 -9.93 37.91 30.42
C VAL A 267 -9.36 38.93 29.45
N CYS A 268 -8.01 39.04 29.42
CA CYS A 268 -7.25 39.85 28.46
C CYS A 268 -6.89 39.01 27.23
N LEU A 269 -7.20 39.50 26.04
CA LEU A 269 -6.73 38.94 24.77
C LEU A 269 -5.50 39.73 24.29
N GLU A 270 -4.37 39.08 24.07
CA GLU A 270 -3.13 39.68 23.60
C GLU A 270 -2.73 39.13 22.24
N LEU A 271 -2.68 39.94 21.22
CA LEU A 271 -2.07 39.60 19.93
C LEU A 271 -0.58 39.94 19.99
N VAL A 272 0.27 38.98 20.41
CA VAL A 272 1.70 39.22 20.72
C VAL A 272 2.58 39.19 19.47
N ARG A 273 2.17 38.46 18.45
CA ARG A 273 2.86 38.40 17.15
C ARG A 273 1.87 38.11 16.03
N ASN A 274 2.02 38.80 14.91
CA ASN A 274 1.16 38.60 13.76
C ASN A 274 1.94 38.85 12.48
N ASP A 275 2.66 37.82 12.01
CA ASP A 275 3.46 37.91 10.81
C ASP A 275 2.55 38.01 9.58
N ALA A 276 2.91 38.87 8.63
CA ALA A 276 2.17 38.99 7.37
C ALA A 276 2.24 37.66 6.61
N ALA A 277 1.09 37.07 6.36
CA ALA A 277 0.98 35.77 5.71
C ALA A 277 -0.25 35.71 4.80
N SER A 278 -0.06 35.28 3.56
CA SER A 278 -1.15 34.97 2.64
C SER A 278 -1.29 33.45 2.50
N VAL A 279 -2.53 32.99 2.64
CA VAL A 279 -2.88 31.56 2.49
C VAL A 279 -4.00 31.42 1.43
N LEU A 280 -4.13 30.24 0.84
CA LEU A 280 -5.31 29.90 0.05
C LEU A 280 -6.37 29.32 0.98
N GLY A 281 -7.55 29.94 1.06
CA GLY A 281 -8.57 29.45 1.95
C GLY A 281 -9.92 30.16 1.86
N ASP A 282 -10.83 29.66 2.70
CA ASP A 282 -12.14 30.25 2.96
C ASP A 282 -12.06 31.06 4.28
N ALA A 283 -12.28 32.37 4.15
CA ALA A 283 -12.19 33.31 5.28
C ALA A 283 -13.16 32.94 6.40
N THR A 284 -14.40 32.56 6.08
CA THR A 284 -15.43 32.20 7.06
C THR A 284 -15.06 30.96 7.84
N ARG A 285 -14.50 29.94 7.16
CA ARG A 285 -14.04 28.72 7.78
C ARG A 285 -12.83 28.96 8.69
N LEU A 286 -11.86 29.75 8.25
CA LEU A 286 -10.69 30.07 9.07
C LEU A 286 -11.02 31.00 10.23
N GLU A 287 -12.00 31.91 10.09
CA GLU A 287 -12.59 32.65 11.21
C GLU A 287 -13.20 31.69 12.25
N GLU A 288 -13.99 30.68 11.81
CA GLU A 288 -14.58 29.66 12.68
C GLU A 288 -13.49 28.88 13.46
N VAL A 289 -12.33 28.57 12.85
CA VAL A 289 -11.19 27.95 13.54
C VAL A 289 -10.69 28.83 14.69
N LEU A 290 -10.43 30.11 14.41
CA LEU A 290 -9.90 31.05 15.41
C LEU A 290 -10.91 31.25 16.56
N VAL A 291 -12.17 31.48 16.24
CA VAL A 291 -13.25 31.65 17.23
C VAL A 291 -13.35 30.42 18.13
N ASN A 292 -13.35 29.21 17.56
CA ASN A 292 -13.42 27.98 18.34
C ASN A 292 -12.24 27.82 19.31
N LEU A 293 -11.00 28.16 18.88
CA LEU A 293 -9.82 28.06 19.73
C LEU A 293 -9.86 29.11 20.85
N ILE A 294 -10.22 30.36 20.54
CA ILE A 294 -10.33 31.45 21.53
C ILE A 294 -11.46 31.15 22.54
N GLU A 295 -12.64 30.75 22.04
CA GLU A 295 -13.75 30.39 22.93
C GLU A 295 -13.42 29.17 23.82
N ASN A 296 -12.67 28.22 23.32
CA ASN A 296 -12.21 27.08 24.11
C ASN A 296 -11.33 27.53 25.26
N ALA A 297 -10.36 28.40 25.00
CA ALA A 297 -9.52 29.00 26.04
C ALA A 297 -10.34 29.84 27.06
N LEU A 298 -11.23 30.71 26.57
CA LEU A 298 -12.13 31.51 27.44
C LEU A 298 -13.05 30.70 28.33
N ARG A 299 -13.42 29.50 27.91
CA ARG A 299 -14.42 28.65 28.56
C ARG A 299 -13.84 27.67 29.57
N TYR A 300 -12.64 27.15 29.29
CA TYR A 300 -12.08 26.00 30.00
C TYR A 300 -10.79 26.27 30.76
N SER A 301 -10.01 27.28 30.38
CA SER A 301 -8.70 27.49 30.96
C SER A 301 -8.73 28.02 32.39
N GLY A 302 -9.68 28.93 32.68
CA GLY A 302 -9.66 29.70 33.90
C GLY A 302 -8.51 30.74 33.96
N SER A 303 -7.88 31.00 32.82
CA SER A 303 -6.82 31.99 32.66
C SER A 303 -7.42 33.41 32.64
N ASP A 304 -6.68 34.37 33.16
CA ASP A 304 -6.95 35.80 33.03
C ASP A 304 -6.37 36.42 31.75
N THR A 305 -5.51 35.69 31.06
CA THR A 305 -4.82 36.15 29.87
C THR A 305 -4.80 35.03 28.83
N ILE A 306 -5.10 35.37 27.56
CA ILE A 306 -4.98 34.47 26.39
C ILE A 306 -4.13 35.19 25.37
N ARG A 307 -3.07 34.52 24.88
CA ARG A 307 -2.16 35.04 23.86
C ARG A 307 -2.38 34.40 22.52
N ILE A 308 -2.46 35.22 21.48
CA ILE A 308 -2.54 34.79 20.11
C ILE A 308 -1.25 35.18 19.41
N ALA A 309 -0.65 34.25 18.65
CA ALA A 309 0.54 34.51 17.84
C ALA A 309 0.44 33.84 16.48
N SER A 310 0.88 34.50 15.42
CA SER A 310 1.14 33.88 14.13
C SER A 310 2.61 34.05 13.73
N THR A 311 3.21 32.98 13.20
CA THR A 311 4.60 32.97 12.77
C THR A 311 4.70 32.30 11.40
N ALA A 312 5.28 33.02 10.44
CA ALA A 312 5.50 32.51 9.10
C ALA A 312 6.98 32.02 8.96
N ALA A 313 7.16 30.73 8.68
CA ALA A 313 8.45 30.11 8.47
C ALA A 313 8.32 28.89 7.54
N ASP A 314 9.37 28.56 6.80
CA ASP A 314 9.50 27.33 6.01
C ASP A 314 8.32 27.03 5.08
N GLY A 315 7.75 28.05 4.44
CA GLY A 315 6.62 27.92 3.54
C GLY A 315 5.27 27.62 4.22
N ARG A 316 5.20 27.78 5.53
CA ARG A 316 3.99 27.60 6.35
C ARG A 316 3.80 28.77 7.31
N VAL A 317 2.54 29.00 7.68
CA VAL A 317 2.20 29.87 8.81
C VAL A 317 1.69 29.00 9.95
N THR A 318 2.16 29.24 11.16
CA THR A 318 1.69 28.61 12.39
C THR A 318 0.94 29.67 13.20
N VAL A 319 -0.30 29.38 13.56
CA VAL A 319 -1.11 30.20 14.46
C VAL A 319 -1.28 29.45 15.78
N ALA A 320 -0.99 30.12 16.88
CA ALA A 320 -1.07 29.59 18.23
C ALA A 320 -2.00 30.42 19.11
N VAL A 321 -2.84 29.75 19.89
CA VAL A 321 -3.66 30.30 20.97
C VAL A 321 -3.18 29.68 22.27
N THR A 322 -2.62 30.51 23.16
CA THR A 322 -2.01 30.09 24.41
C THR A 322 -2.83 30.62 25.60
N ASP A 323 -3.22 29.74 26.49
CA ASP A 323 -3.78 30.09 27.79
C ASP A 323 -2.84 29.66 28.94
N PHE A 324 -2.95 30.32 30.08
CA PHE A 324 -2.13 30.11 31.28
C PHE A 324 -3.00 29.56 32.44
N GLY A 325 -3.93 28.67 32.11
CA GLY A 325 -4.89 28.15 33.04
C GLY A 325 -4.52 26.83 33.70
N ILE A 326 -5.53 26.02 33.99
CA ILE A 326 -5.40 24.76 34.74
C ILE A 326 -4.58 23.71 33.99
N GLY A 327 -4.44 23.84 32.66
CA GLY A 327 -3.80 22.87 31.82
C GLY A 327 -4.62 21.58 31.58
N ILE A 328 -4.04 20.69 30.77
CA ILE A 328 -4.66 19.45 30.33
C ILE A 328 -3.73 18.27 30.64
N PRO A 329 -4.17 17.23 31.37
CA PRO A 329 -3.35 16.04 31.59
C PRO A 329 -2.94 15.35 30.29
N ALA A 330 -1.73 14.81 30.24
CA ALA A 330 -1.11 14.26 29.03
C ALA A 330 -1.93 13.13 28.39
N GLU A 331 -2.62 12.33 29.21
CA GLU A 331 -3.49 11.23 28.75
C GLU A 331 -4.67 11.68 27.89
N HIS A 332 -5.10 12.94 28.01
CA HIS A 332 -6.22 13.50 27.26
C HIS A 332 -5.78 14.16 25.94
N LEU A 333 -4.52 14.60 25.82
CA LEU A 333 -4.04 15.34 24.65
C LEU A 333 -4.29 14.65 23.30
N PRO A 334 -4.05 13.33 23.14
CA PRO A 334 -4.28 12.63 21.87
C PRO A 334 -5.75 12.64 21.41
N HIS A 335 -6.69 12.78 22.35
CA HIS A 335 -8.12 12.62 22.14
C HIS A 335 -8.88 13.94 21.96
N LEU A 336 -8.26 15.08 22.23
CA LEU A 336 -8.96 16.38 22.26
C LEU A 336 -9.63 16.77 20.95
N PHE A 337 -9.10 16.33 19.82
CA PHE A 337 -9.64 16.58 18.49
C PHE A 337 -10.63 15.49 18.01
N GLU A 338 -10.94 14.51 18.88
CA GLU A 338 -11.99 13.53 18.60
C GLU A 338 -13.38 14.14 18.84
N ARG A 339 -14.36 13.71 18.05
CA ARG A 339 -15.73 14.21 18.15
C ARG A 339 -16.37 13.79 19.46
N PHE A 340 -17.11 14.70 20.09
CA PHE A 340 -17.78 14.52 21.39
C PHE A 340 -16.82 14.21 22.55
N TYR A 341 -15.51 14.31 22.33
CA TYR A 341 -14.55 14.08 23.42
C TYR A 341 -14.60 15.22 24.44
N ARG A 342 -14.58 14.88 25.70
CA ARG A 342 -14.58 15.82 26.84
C ARG A 342 -13.85 15.18 28.01
N ILE A 343 -12.95 15.90 28.63
CA ILE A 343 -12.21 15.47 29.82
C ILE A 343 -13.17 15.24 30.99
N ASN A 344 -14.11 16.18 31.23
CA ASN A 344 -15.12 16.10 32.27
C ASN A 344 -16.49 16.42 31.68
N LYS A 345 -17.33 15.38 31.51
CA LYS A 345 -18.66 15.51 30.88
C LYS A 345 -19.62 16.42 31.67
N SER A 346 -19.58 16.40 33.02
CA SER A 346 -20.49 17.20 33.87
C SER A 346 -20.12 18.69 33.82
N ARG A 347 -18.84 19.03 34.02
CA ARG A 347 -18.36 20.41 33.99
C ARG A 347 -18.52 21.03 32.60
N SER A 348 -18.17 20.29 31.55
CA SER A 348 -18.33 20.77 30.16
C SER A 348 -19.79 20.99 29.77
N ARG A 349 -20.76 20.20 30.33
CA ARG A 349 -22.17 20.43 30.13
C ARG A 349 -22.64 21.75 30.79
N ALA A 350 -22.22 21.98 32.01
CA ALA A 350 -22.54 23.23 32.70
C ALA A 350 -22.03 24.48 31.98
N LEU A 351 -20.87 24.35 31.28
CA LEU A 351 -20.29 25.41 30.48
C LEU A 351 -20.81 25.45 29.02
N GLY A 352 -21.76 24.59 28.64
CA GLY A 352 -22.43 24.61 27.33
C GLY A 352 -21.56 24.05 26.17
N GLY A 353 -20.51 23.29 26.46
CA GLY A 353 -19.67 22.69 25.41
C GLY A 353 -20.35 21.53 24.71
N THR A 354 -20.23 21.43 23.39
CA THR A 354 -20.74 20.33 22.55
C THR A 354 -19.76 19.17 22.38
N GLY A 355 -18.44 19.44 22.51
CA GLY A 355 -17.37 18.51 22.21
C GLY A 355 -17.12 18.34 20.71
N LEU A 356 -17.67 19.22 19.87
CA LEU A 356 -17.49 19.21 18.42
C LEU A 356 -16.55 20.31 17.94
N GLY A 357 -16.39 21.41 18.66
CA GLY A 357 -15.61 22.58 18.19
C GLY A 357 -14.17 22.26 17.80
N LEU A 358 -13.41 21.49 18.63
CA LEU A 358 -12.05 21.10 18.26
C LEU A 358 -11.98 20.10 17.09
N ALA A 359 -12.98 19.25 16.93
CA ALA A 359 -13.10 18.37 15.76
C ALA A 359 -13.36 19.19 14.48
N ILE A 360 -14.22 20.22 14.57
CA ILE A 360 -14.47 21.17 13.48
C ILE A 360 -13.17 21.89 13.10
N VAL A 361 -12.43 22.41 14.09
CA VAL A 361 -11.10 23.02 13.88
C VAL A 361 -10.19 22.09 13.09
N LYS A 362 -10.05 20.83 13.52
CA LYS A 362 -9.21 19.83 12.82
C LYS A 362 -9.64 19.64 11.37
N HIS A 363 -10.93 19.46 11.12
CA HIS A 363 -11.44 19.20 9.77
C HIS A 363 -11.26 20.42 8.84
N ILE A 364 -11.53 21.62 9.32
CA ILE A 364 -11.31 22.85 8.55
C ILE A 364 -9.83 23.02 8.22
N VAL A 365 -8.93 22.88 9.19
CA VAL A 365 -7.50 23.02 8.98
C VAL A 365 -6.97 21.96 8.00
N GLN A 366 -7.46 20.73 8.09
CA GLN A 366 -7.10 19.67 7.14
C GLN A 366 -7.62 19.96 5.72
N LEU A 367 -8.82 20.50 5.57
CA LEU A 367 -9.37 20.96 4.30
C LEU A 367 -8.46 21.99 3.63
N HIS A 368 -7.79 22.85 4.41
CA HIS A 368 -6.83 23.85 3.96
C HIS A 368 -5.38 23.33 3.84
N GLY A 369 -5.14 22.01 3.88
CA GLY A 369 -3.81 21.40 3.77
C GLY A 369 -2.92 21.63 4.99
N GLY A 370 -3.53 21.93 6.14
CA GLY A 370 -2.88 22.21 7.40
C GLY A 370 -2.90 21.03 8.39
N ASN A 371 -2.29 21.27 9.55
CA ASN A 371 -2.30 20.35 10.69
C ASN A 371 -2.62 21.11 11.98
N VAL A 372 -3.24 20.42 12.94
CA VAL A 372 -3.49 20.91 14.29
C VAL A 372 -2.59 20.22 15.29
N SER A 373 -2.22 20.94 16.35
CA SER A 373 -1.48 20.37 17.47
C SER A 373 -1.91 21.02 18.78
N VAL A 374 -1.63 20.34 19.89
CA VAL A 374 -1.82 20.83 21.25
C VAL A 374 -0.66 20.39 22.12
N THR A 375 -0.18 21.30 22.93
CA THR A 375 0.77 21.02 24.02
C THR A 375 0.24 21.64 25.31
N SER A 376 0.42 20.97 26.42
CA SER A 376 -0.01 21.50 27.72
C SER A 376 0.94 21.06 28.83
N ASP A 377 1.29 22.03 29.65
CA ASP A 377 1.99 21.84 30.92
C ASP A 377 1.01 22.23 32.05
N PRO A 378 0.41 21.27 32.77
CA PRO A 378 -0.63 21.54 33.75
C PRO A 378 -0.21 22.57 34.79
N GLY A 379 -1.05 23.60 34.97
CA GLY A 379 -0.81 24.72 35.90
C GLY A 379 0.16 25.77 35.36
N ARG A 380 0.63 25.67 34.13
CA ARG A 380 1.52 26.62 33.48
C ARG A 380 0.95 27.20 32.20
N GLU A 381 0.79 26.38 31.17
CA GLU A 381 0.26 26.84 29.89
C GLU A 381 -0.37 25.71 29.08
N THR A 382 -1.34 26.06 28.23
CA THR A 382 -1.85 25.22 27.16
C THR A 382 -1.77 25.97 25.86
N VAL A 383 -1.20 25.33 24.84
CA VAL A 383 -1.03 25.91 23.51
C VAL A 383 -1.79 25.05 22.49
N PHE A 384 -2.85 25.59 21.93
CA PHE A 384 -3.50 25.04 20.73
C PHE A 384 -2.92 25.73 19.51
N SER A 385 -2.47 24.99 18.53
CA SER A 385 -1.91 25.58 17.33
C SER A 385 -2.37 24.86 16.06
N PHE A 386 -2.38 25.59 14.97
CA PHE A 386 -2.57 25.03 13.63
C PHE A 386 -1.59 25.63 12.63
N THR A 387 -1.30 24.86 11.57
CA THR A 387 -0.40 25.28 10.50
C THR A 387 -1.14 25.28 9.17
N LEU A 388 -0.86 26.27 8.32
CA LEU A 388 -1.37 26.35 6.94
C LEU A 388 -0.20 26.54 5.96
N PRO A 389 -0.30 26.02 4.73
CA PRO A 389 0.68 26.34 3.69
C PRO A 389 0.56 27.81 3.29
N LEU A 390 1.69 28.49 3.17
CA LEU A 390 1.73 29.84 2.60
C LEU A 390 1.46 29.77 1.10
N GLN A 391 0.71 30.74 0.61
CA GLN A 391 0.59 30.93 -0.82
C GLN A 391 1.95 31.39 -1.36
N SER A 392 2.55 30.63 -2.27
CA SER A 392 3.75 31.06 -2.98
C SER A 392 3.44 32.36 -3.70
N ARG A 393 4.15 33.45 -3.41
CA ARG A 393 4.11 34.65 -4.25
C ARG A 393 4.57 34.23 -5.64
N THR A 394 3.66 34.06 -6.55
CA THR A 394 4.00 34.11 -7.98
C THR A 394 4.42 35.55 -8.22
N VAL A 395 5.71 35.78 -8.29
CA VAL A 395 6.24 37.04 -8.79
C VAL A 395 5.87 37.05 -10.28
N GLU A 396 4.77 37.73 -10.62
CA GLU A 396 4.53 38.13 -12.00
C GLU A 396 5.66 39.10 -12.35
N SER A 397 6.59 38.62 -13.16
CA SER A 397 7.67 39.38 -13.77
C SER A 397 7.18 40.05 -15.07
#